data_3909ad5fe355afc3f90abc66e966ec39
#
_entry.id   3909ad5fe355afc3f90abc66e966ec39
#
_cell.length_a   1.000
_cell.length_b   1.000
_cell.length_c   1.000
_cell.angle_alpha   90.00
_cell.angle_beta   90.00
_cell.angle_gamma   90.00
#
_symmetry.space_group_name_H-M   'P 1'
#
loop_
_entity.id
_entity.type
_entity.pdbx_description
1 polymer ?
#
loop_
_entity_poly.entity_id
_entity_poly.type
_entity_poly.pdbx_seq_one_letter_code
_entity_poly.pdbx_strand_id
1 'polypeptide(L)'
;MRFGGVVALDHVSFNVVAGEVVALIGPNGAGKTTLFNVITRVYRPSHGTVLVDGQSVLSIRPHNVVRHGLARTFQNVALFRSMSVLENVMVGDHTQTRSDWLQASVPLPGAVAAEAASRKRAVEMIDFVGMRKHADRPVTALPFGLQKRVELARALVSKPRIVLLDEPAGGISHEEVDAMARLLRRVHTNLGVTMLLVEHHMAFVMGISDRVVVLDFGKKIAEGAPAEVQKNRAVIEAYLGAA
;
A
#
# COMPACT_ATOMS: atom_id res chain seq x y z
N MET A 1 -4.04 5.33 -20.30
CA MET A 1 -5.34 5.19 -19.60
C MET A 1 -6.16 6.43 -19.83
N ARG A 2 -7.43 6.26 -20.28
CA ARG A 2 -8.32 7.40 -20.60
C ARG A 2 -9.67 7.24 -19.91
N PHE A 3 -10.25 8.35 -19.48
CA PHE A 3 -11.62 8.44 -18.95
C PHE A 3 -12.38 9.48 -19.78
N GLY A 4 -13.23 9.03 -20.70
CA GLY A 4 -13.85 9.91 -21.69
C GLY A 4 -12.80 10.68 -22.49
N GLY A 5 -12.86 12.00 -22.43
CA GLY A 5 -11.88 12.90 -23.09
C GLY A 5 -10.57 13.13 -22.33
N VAL A 6 -10.47 12.69 -21.07
CA VAL A 6 -9.29 12.96 -20.22
C VAL A 6 -8.29 11.82 -20.31
N VAL A 7 -7.03 12.16 -20.59
CA VAL A 7 -5.89 11.23 -20.55
C VAL A 7 -5.30 11.26 -19.14
N ALA A 8 -5.62 10.25 -18.33
CA ALA A 8 -5.15 10.16 -16.95
C ALA A 8 -3.75 9.55 -16.81
N LEU A 9 -3.34 8.66 -17.74
CA LEU A 9 -1.97 8.14 -17.84
C LEU A 9 -1.58 8.06 -19.32
N ASP A 10 -0.43 8.63 -19.65
CA ASP A 10 0.10 8.72 -21.00
C ASP A 10 1.53 8.16 -21.04
N HIS A 11 1.68 6.95 -21.59
CA HIS A 11 2.96 6.25 -21.78
C HIS A 11 3.84 6.16 -20.50
N VAL A 12 3.20 5.99 -19.32
CA VAL A 12 3.94 5.80 -18.07
C VAL A 12 4.58 4.41 -18.07
N SER A 13 5.89 4.37 -17.91
CA SER A 13 6.67 3.13 -17.80
C SER A 13 7.81 3.30 -16.79
N PHE A 14 7.91 2.41 -15.82
CA PHE A 14 9.00 2.26 -14.87
C PHE A 14 8.98 0.85 -14.28
N ASN A 15 10.05 0.47 -13.61
CA ASN A 15 10.14 -0.80 -12.89
C ASN A 15 10.30 -0.55 -11.38
N VAL A 16 10.07 -1.57 -10.57
CA VAL A 16 10.39 -1.60 -9.14
C VAL A 16 11.17 -2.89 -8.90
N VAL A 17 12.35 -2.78 -8.35
CA VAL A 17 13.22 -3.93 -8.06
C VAL A 17 12.78 -4.58 -6.74
N ALA A 18 12.92 -5.89 -6.63
CA ALA A 18 12.61 -6.59 -5.39
C ALA A 18 13.46 -6.05 -4.23
N GLY A 19 12.81 -5.74 -3.11
CA GLY A 19 13.47 -5.13 -1.96
C GLY A 19 13.75 -3.62 -2.12
N GLU A 20 13.16 -2.94 -3.09
CA GLU A 20 13.29 -1.49 -3.28
C GLU A 20 12.11 -0.74 -2.67
N VAL A 21 12.36 0.45 -2.17
CA VAL A 21 11.34 1.42 -1.75
C VAL A 21 11.27 2.53 -2.80
N VAL A 22 10.23 2.52 -3.63
CA VAL A 22 10.00 3.53 -4.66
C VAL A 22 8.88 4.47 -4.25
N ALA A 23 9.13 5.77 -4.29
CA ALA A 23 8.08 6.77 -4.13
C ALA A 23 7.58 7.26 -5.49
N LEU A 24 6.26 7.37 -5.61
CA LEU A 24 5.56 7.97 -6.72
C LEU A 24 5.01 9.33 -6.29
N ILE A 25 5.59 10.41 -6.78
CA ILE A 25 5.21 11.77 -6.42
C ILE A 25 4.67 12.55 -7.63
N GLY A 26 4.14 13.73 -7.38
CA GLY A 26 3.63 14.64 -8.42
C GLY A 26 2.48 15.49 -7.90
N PRO A 27 2.08 16.55 -8.61
CA PRO A 27 0.97 17.40 -8.27
C PRO A 27 -0.38 16.65 -8.15
N ASN A 28 -1.39 17.33 -7.62
CA ASN A 28 -2.76 16.81 -7.64
C ASN A 28 -3.22 16.64 -9.09
N GLY A 29 -3.89 15.51 -9.37
CA GLY A 29 -4.30 15.20 -10.75
C GLY A 29 -3.20 14.61 -11.66
N ALA A 30 -1.96 14.44 -11.18
CA ALA A 30 -0.86 13.87 -11.98
C ALA A 30 -1.06 12.40 -12.40
N GLY A 31 -2.09 11.70 -11.91
CA GLY A 31 -2.39 10.32 -12.28
C GLY A 31 -1.94 9.25 -11.28
N LYS A 32 -1.36 9.62 -10.13
CA LYS A 32 -0.83 8.69 -9.11
C LYS A 32 -1.85 7.64 -8.65
N THR A 33 -3.02 8.09 -8.20
CA THR A 33 -4.12 7.20 -7.77
C THR A 33 -4.64 6.33 -8.92
N THR A 34 -4.70 6.87 -10.14
CA THR A 34 -5.08 6.10 -11.33
C THR A 34 -4.09 4.97 -11.58
N LEU A 35 -2.79 5.24 -11.45
CA LEU A 35 -1.76 4.22 -11.60
C LEU A 35 -1.89 3.12 -10.54
N PHE A 36 -2.09 3.46 -9.27
CA PHE A 36 -2.35 2.50 -8.20
C PHE A 36 -3.59 1.64 -8.50
N ASN A 37 -4.66 2.26 -8.98
CA ASN A 37 -5.89 1.57 -9.35
C ASN A 37 -5.69 0.62 -10.55
N VAL A 38 -4.79 0.94 -11.47
CA VAL A 38 -4.41 0.04 -12.57
C VAL A 38 -3.59 -1.14 -12.04
N ILE A 39 -2.57 -0.89 -11.19
CA ILE A 39 -1.73 -1.95 -10.61
C ILE A 39 -2.57 -2.93 -9.77
N THR A 40 -3.54 -2.41 -9.00
CA THR A 40 -4.42 -3.22 -8.15
C THR A 40 -5.66 -3.77 -8.86
N ARG A 41 -5.76 -3.61 -10.17
CA ARG A 41 -6.87 -4.13 -10.99
C ARG A 41 -8.24 -3.50 -10.71
N VAL A 42 -8.30 -2.38 -10.00
CA VAL A 42 -9.53 -1.57 -9.88
C VAL A 42 -9.91 -1.00 -11.24
N TYR A 43 -8.90 -0.56 -12.01
CA TYR A 43 -9.07 -0.14 -13.39
C TYR A 43 -8.32 -1.06 -14.36
N ARG A 44 -8.88 -1.24 -15.57
CA ARG A 44 -8.19 -1.88 -16.67
C ARG A 44 -7.60 -0.79 -17.57
N PRO A 45 -6.28 -0.78 -17.84
CA PRO A 45 -5.68 0.24 -18.70
C PRO A 45 -6.15 0.06 -20.13
N SER A 46 -6.20 1.17 -20.90
CA SER A 46 -6.56 1.15 -22.33
C SER A 46 -5.48 0.42 -23.14
N HIS A 47 -4.21 0.61 -22.80
CA HIS A 47 -3.03 -0.03 -23.42
C HIS A 47 -1.96 -0.25 -22.38
N GLY A 48 -0.99 -1.14 -22.69
CA GLY A 48 0.12 -1.46 -21.82
C GLY A 48 -0.17 -2.66 -20.90
N THR A 49 0.79 -2.96 -20.04
CA THR A 49 0.72 -4.09 -19.11
C THR A 49 1.36 -3.73 -17.77
N VAL A 50 0.99 -4.47 -16.73
CA VAL A 50 1.66 -4.45 -15.43
C VAL A 50 2.12 -5.87 -15.15
N LEU A 51 3.42 -6.01 -14.89
CA LEU A 51 4.06 -7.30 -14.61
C LEU A 51 4.51 -7.37 -13.16
N VAL A 52 4.30 -8.51 -12.53
CA VAL A 52 4.87 -8.88 -11.24
C VAL A 52 5.58 -10.22 -11.44
N ASP A 53 6.91 -10.22 -11.25
CA ASP A 53 7.78 -11.37 -11.54
C ASP A 53 7.55 -11.96 -12.93
N GLY A 54 7.44 -11.09 -13.94
CA GLY A 54 7.22 -11.47 -15.34
C GLY A 54 5.78 -11.89 -15.67
N GLN A 55 4.89 -12.00 -14.70
CA GLN A 55 3.48 -12.38 -14.91
C GLN A 55 2.58 -11.14 -14.98
N SER A 56 1.72 -11.07 -15.98
CA SER A 56 0.78 -9.97 -16.13
C SER A 56 -0.31 -10.02 -15.05
N VAL A 57 -0.37 -8.99 -14.21
CA VAL A 57 -1.47 -8.86 -13.25
C VAL A 57 -2.80 -8.55 -13.94
N LEU A 58 -2.76 -8.08 -15.20
CA LEU A 58 -3.96 -7.74 -15.95
C LEU A 58 -4.81 -8.96 -16.35
N SER A 59 -4.23 -10.16 -16.32
CA SER A 59 -4.93 -11.43 -16.53
C SER A 59 -5.56 -12.00 -15.26
N ILE A 60 -5.20 -11.44 -14.08
CA ILE A 60 -5.65 -11.93 -12.77
C ILE A 60 -6.97 -11.25 -12.40
N ARG A 61 -7.90 -11.98 -11.74
CA ARG A 61 -9.11 -11.37 -11.19
C ARG A 61 -8.74 -10.42 -10.03
N PRO A 62 -9.41 -9.25 -9.87
CA PRO A 62 -9.06 -8.25 -8.85
C PRO A 62 -8.90 -8.80 -7.43
N HIS A 63 -9.79 -9.68 -6.99
CA HIS A 63 -9.74 -10.28 -5.66
C HIS A 63 -8.57 -11.26 -5.45
N ASN A 64 -7.94 -11.72 -6.53
CA ASN A 64 -6.78 -12.62 -6.46
C ASN A 64 -5.44 -11.89 -6.46
N VAL A 65 -5.40 -10.58 -6.64
CA VAL A 65 -4.15 -9.79 -6.68
C VAL A 65 -3.33 -9.99 -5.40
N VAL A 66 -3.99 -10.08 -4.25
CA VAL A 66 -3.33 -10.33 -2.95
C VAL A 66 -2.65 -11.71 -2.92
N ARG A 67 -3.26 -12.74 -3.54
CA ARG A 67 -2.65 -14.09 -3.65
C ARG A 67 -1.39 -14.11 -4.51
N HIS A 68 -1.23 -13.11 -5.38
CA HIS A 68 0.00 -12.89 -6.16
C HIS A 68 1.03 -12.01 -5.43
N GLY A 69 0.83 -11.79 -4.13
CA GLY A 69 1.78 -11.10 -3.28
C GLY A 69 1.72 -9.58 -3.33
N LEU A 70 0.65 -8.98 -3.89
CA LEU A 70 0.41 -7.55 -3.84
C LEU A 70 -0.61 -7.21 -2.76
N ALA A 71 -0.24 -6.38 -1.80
CA ALA A 71 -1.17 -5.76 -0.87
C ALA A 71 -1.23 -4.23 -1.10
N ARG A 72 -2.33 -3.60 -0.68
CA ARG A 72 -2.51 -2.15 -0.75
C ARG A 72 -3.13 -1.63 0.53
N THR A 73 -2.63 -0.49 1.02
CA THR A 73 -3.36 0.38 1.93
C THR A 73 -4.15 1.42 1.12
N PHE A 74 -5.17 2.02 1.70
CA PHE A 74 -6.00 3.00 1.01
C PHE A 74 -5.79 4.39 1.62
N GLN A 75 -5.95 5.43 0.82
CA GLN A 75 -5.82 6.83 1.26
C GLN A 75 -6.78 7.14 2.43
N ASN A 76 -8.02 6.71 2.33
CA ASN A 76 -8.98 6.75 3.43
C ASN A 76 -8.92 5.41 4.17
N VAL A 77 -8.53 5.45 5.43
CA VAL A 77 -8.43 4.25 6.28
C VAL A 77 -9.70 3.41 6.17
N ALA A 78 -9.60 2.29 5.44
CA ALA A 78 -10.75 1.43 5.12
C ALA A 78 -10.88 0.29 6.13
N LEU A 79 -10.94 0.62 7.43
CA LEU A 79 -11.15 -0.36 8.50
C LEU A 79 -12.64 -0.65 8.73
N PHE A 80 -12.94 -1.87 9.14
CA PHE A 80 -14.27 -2.28 9.55
C PHE A 80 -14.58 -1.69 10.93
N ARG A 81 -15.41 -0.66 10.96
CA ARG A 81 -15.65 0.17 12.15
C ARG A 81 -16.26 -0.56 13.33
N SER A 82 -17.02 -1.62 13.08
CA SER A 82 -17.64 -2.49 14.10
C SER A 82 -16.69 -3.53 14.69
N MET A 83 -15.47 -3.66 14.15
CA MET A 83 -14.50 -4.68 14.54
C MET A 83 -13.39 -4.10 15.42
N SER A 84 -12.79 -4.96 16.24
CA SER A 84 -11.56 -4.68 16.99
C SER A 84 -10.35 -4.57 16.05
N VAL A 85 -9.22 -4.13 16.57
CA VAL A 85 -7.93 -4.13 15.87
C VAL A 85 -7.58 -5.55 15.40
N LEU A 86 -7.71 -6.53 16.27
CA LEU A 86 -7.38 -7.93 15.98
C LEU A 86 -8.24 -8.47 14.82
N GLU A 87 -9.55 -8.28 14.89
CA GLU A 87 -10.47 -8.73 13.84
C GLU A 87 -10.17 -8.05 12.49
N ASN A 88 -9.89 -6.74 12.50
CA ASN A 88 -9.49 -6.02 11.27
C ASN A 88 -8.22 -6.60 10.65
N VAL A 89 -7.22 -6.95 11.46
CA VAL A 89 -5.98 -7.54 10.93
C VAL A 89 -6.22 -8.96 10.45
N MET A 90 -7.04 -9.76 11.14
CA MET A 90 -7.41 -11.13 10.72
C MET A 90 -8.12 -11.14 9.35
N VAL A 91 -8.95 -10.13 9.05
CA VAL A 91 -9.56 -9.99 7.70
C VAL A 91 -8.49 -9.94 6.59
N GLY A 92 -7.34 -9.29 6.85
CA GLY A 92 -6.23 -9.25 5.89
C GLY A 92 -5.60 -10.62 5.60
N ASP A 93 -5.70 -11.56 6.53
CA ASP A 93 -5.18 -12.92 6.41
C ASP A 93 -6.12 -13.89 5.68
N HIS A 94 -7.35 -13.47 5.36
CA HIS A 94 -8.37 -14.33 4.74
C HIS A 94 -7.91 -15.00 3.43
N THR A 95 -6.98 -14.38 2.70
CA THR A 95 -6.44 -14.95 1.46
C THR A 95 -5.53 -16.14 1.69
N GLN A 96 -4.98 -16.30 2.89
CA GLN A 96 -4.13 -17.44 3.31
C GLN A 96 -4.96 -18.61 3.82
N THR A 97 -6.19 -18.35 4.27
CA THR A 97 -7.10 -19.38 4.73
C THR A 97 -7.93 -19.90 3.56
N ARG A 98 -7.69 -21.16 3.16
CA ARG A 98 -8.50 -21.89 2.17
C ARG A 98 -9.79 -22.40 2.80
N SER A 99 -10.62 -21.54 3.38
CA SER A 99 -11.95 -21.95 3.79
C SER A 99 -12.92 -21.65 2.65
N ASP A 100 -13.38 -22.69 1.96
CA ASP A 100 -14.59 -22.59 1.14
C ASP A 100 -15.75 -22.13 2.05
N TRP A 101 -16.61 -21.25 1.53
CA TRP A 101 -17.77 -20.74 2.27
C TRP A 101 -18.64 -21.86 2.92
N LEU A 102 -18.62 -23.08 2.34
CA LEU A 102 -19.25 -24.29 2.88
C LEU A 102 -18.58 -24.80 4.17
N GLN A 103 -17.26 -24.59 4.34
CA GLN A 103 -16.53 -25.00 5.54
C GLN A 103 -16.67 -23.98 6.69
N ALA A 104 -16.99 -22.72 6.37
CA ALA A 104 -17.22 -21.69 7.39
C ALA A 104 -18.53 -21.87 8.16
N SER A 105 -19.47 -22.67 7.64
CA SER A 105 -20.78 -22.91 8.25
C SER A 105 -20.81 -24.08 9.25
N VAL A 106 -19.75 -24.89 9.31
CA VAL A 106 -19.64 -26.04 10.23
C VAL A 106 -18.29 -25.96 10.96
N PRO A 107 -18.24 -26.02 12.30
CA PRO A 107 -17.01 -26.00 13.06
C PRO A 107 -16.22 -27.30 12.90
N LEU A 108 -15.62 -27.51 11.73
CA LEU A 108 -14.73 -28.62 11.48
C LEU A 108 -13.38 -28.39 12.21
N PRO A 109 -12.73 -29.43 12.72
CA PRO A 109 -11.42 -29.30 13.40
C PRO A 109 -10.39 -28.54 12.61
N GLY A 110 -10.39 -28.67 11.28
CA GLY A 110 -9.51 -27.92 10.38
C GLY A 110 -9.79 -26.42 10.32
N ALA A 111 -11.06 -26.00 10.41
CA ALA A 111 -11.45 -24.59 10.41
C ALA A 111 -11.00 -23.90 11.71
N VAL A 112 -11.17 -24.57 12.85
CA VAL A 112 -10.72 -24.07 14.17
C VAL A 112 -9.20 -23.90 14.19
N ALA A 113 -8.45 -24.87 13.67
CA ALA A 113 -6.99 -24.78 13.58
C ALA A 113 -6.52 -23.66 12.63
N ALA A 114 -7.20 -23.47 11.50
CA ALA A 114 -6.92 -22.39 10.56
C ALA A 114 -7.19 -21.01 11.16
N GLU A 115 -8.29 -20.86 11.91
CA GLU A 115 -8.62 -19.62 12.61
C GLU A 115 -7.59 -19.30 13.71
N ALA A 116 -7.20 -20.29 14.51
CA ALA A 116 -6.18 -20.15 15.54
C ALA A 116 -4.82 -19.72 14.93
N ALA A 117 -4.44 -20.30 13.78
CA ALA A 117 -3.24 -19.93 13.06
C ALA A 117 -3.33 -18.49 12.50
N SER A 118 -4.49 -18.10 11.95
CA SER A 118 -4.74 -16.72 11.49
C SER A 118 -4.66 -15.72 12.64
N ARG A 119 -5.30 -16.03 13.77
CA ARG A 119 -5.23 -15.21 14.98
C ARG A 119 -3.78 -15.04 15.48
N LYS A 120 -2.98 -16.10 15.47
CA LYS A 120 -1.58 -16.04 15.86
C LYS A 120 -0.80 -15.08 14.95
N ARG A 121 -0.92 -15.21 13.62
CA ARG A 121 -0.27 -14.31 12.66
C ARG A 121 -0.70 -12.85 12.83
N ALA A 122 -2.01 -12.62 13.05
CA ALA A 122 -2.53 -11.29 13.30
C ALA A 122 -1.95 -10.67 14.58
N VAL A 123 -1.86 -11.43 15.67
CA VAL A 123 -1.26 -10.97 16.93
C VAL A 123 0.22 -10.64 16.75
N GLU A 124 0.99 -11.47 16.05
CA GLU A 124 2.40 -11.22 15.73
C GLU A 124 2.57 -9.92 14.93
N MET A 125 1.69 -9.69 13.93
CA MET A 125 1.74 -8.48 13.11
C MET A 125 1.32 -7.23 13.89
N ILE A 126 0.29 -7.32 14.74
CA ILE A 126 -0.14 -6.24 15.64
C ILE A 126 1.00 -5.86 16.59
N ASP A 127 1.73 -6.83 17.13
CA ASP A 127 2.89 -6.59 17.98
C ASP A 127 4.02 -5.92 17.20
N PHE A 128 4.30 -6.40 15.98
CA PHE A 128 5.30 -5.83 15.09
C PHE A 128 5.04 -4.34 14.78
N VAL A 129 3.79 -3.93 14.56
CA VAL A 129 3.45 -2.51 14.33
C VAL A 129 3.30 -1.70 15.63
N GLY A 130 3.55 -2.31 16.80
CA GLY A 130 3.52 -1.66 18.11
C GLY A 130 2.10 -1.42 18.64
N MET A 131 1.14 -2.25 18.26
CA MET A 131 -0.28 -2.08 18.60
C MET A 131 -0.82 -3.12 19.59
N ARG A 132 0.04 -3.94 20.23
CA ARG A 132 -0.35 -5.04 21.13
C ARG A 132 -1.36 -4.64 22.19
N LYS A 133 -1.16 -3.47 22.82
CA LYS A 133 -2.04 -2.96 23.90
C LYS A 133 -3.45 -2.56 23.42
N HIS A 134 -3.65 -2.50 22.12
CA HIS A 134 -4.89 -2.07 21.49
C HIS A 134 -5.61 -3.20 20.76
N ALA A 135 -5.10 -4.44 20.81
CA ALA A 135 -5.57 -5.56 20.00
C ALA A 135 -7.10 -5.79 20.09
N ASP A 136 -7.66 -5.72 21.29
CA ASP A 136 -9.08 -5.99 21.55
C ASP A 136 -9.94 -4.71 21.52
N ARG A 137 -9.34 -3.53 21.27
CA ARG A 137 -10.09 -2.26 21.23
C ARG A 137 -10.79 -2.10 19.87
N PRO A 138 -12.00 -1.51 19.85
CA PRO A 138 -12.63 -1.08 18.60
C PRO A 138 -11.73 -0.08 17.86
N VAL A 139 -11.60 -0.22 16.55
CA VAL A 139 -10.74 0.67 15.74
C VAL A 139 -11.20 2.12 15.77
N THR A 140 -12.51 2.36 15.98
CA THR A 140 -13.09 3.71 16.10
C THR A 140 -12.67 4.45 17.37
N ALA A 141 -12.20 3.73 18.40
CA ALA A 141 -11.68 4.32 19.62
C ALA A 141 -10.19 4.74 19.54
N LEU A 142 -9.57 4.55 18.39
CA LEU A 142 -8.15 4.86 18.16
C LEU A 142 -7.98 6.21 17.47
N PRO A 143 -6.94 7.00 17.85
CA PRO A 143 -6.47 8.12 17.06
C PRO A 143 -6.15 7.70 15.61
N PHE A 144 -6.27 8.63 14.67
CA PHE A 144 -6.15 8.34 13.23
C PHE A 144 -4.78 7.73 12.86
N GLY A 145 -3.68 8.22 13.43
CA GLY A 145 -2.34 7.65 13.19
C GLY A 145 -2.21 6.20 13.65
N LEU A 146 -2.91 5.79 14.72
CA LEU A 146 -2.97 4.39 15.13
C LEU A 146 -3.85 3.55 14.21
N GLN A 147 -4.94 4.10 13.67
CA GLN A 147 -5.75 3.42 12.66
C GLN A 147 -4.93 3.12 11.39
N LYS A 148 -4.06 4.04 10.94
CA LYS A 148 -3.13 3.79 9.82
C LYS A 148 -2.15 2.63 10.10
N ARG A 149 -1.69 2.48 11.35
CA ARG A 149 -0.87 1.32 11.74
C ARG A 149 -1.66 0.00 11.68
N VAL A 150 -2.93 0.01 12.06
CA VAL A 150 -3.81 -1.16 11.93
C VAL A 150 -4.02 -1.53 10.46
N GLU A 151 -4.23 -0.55 9.61
CA GLU A 151 -4.36 -0.76 8.16
C GLU A 151 -3.08 -1.35 7.55
N LEU A 152 -1.92 -0.84 7.94
CA LEU A 152 -0.63 -1.40 7.55
C LEU A 152 -0.49 -2.86 8.02
N ALA A 153 -0.82 -3.15 9.29
CA ALA A 153 -0.80 -4.52 9.83
C ALA A 153 -1.72 -5.45 9.04
N ARG A 154 -2.93 -4.99 8.69
CA ARG A 154 -3.88 -5.74 7.86
C ARG A 154 -3.33 -6.04 6.46
N ALA A 155 -2.59 -5.11 5.86
CA ALA A 155 -1.95 -5.35 4.58
C ALA A 155 -0.78 -6.35 4.69
N LEU A 156 0.01 -6.27 5.77
CA LEU A 156 1.21 -7.07 5.97
C LEU A 156 0.94 -8.52 6.44
N VAL A 157 -0.18 -8.77 7.13
CA VAL A 157 -0.49 -10.11 7.68
C VAL A 157 -0.61 -11.18 6.59
N SER A 158 -0.98 -10.79 5.37
CA SER A 158 -1.00 -11.68 4.20
C SER A 158 0.40 -12.05 3.68
N LYS A 159 1.48 -11.54 4.30
CA LYS A 159 2.88 -11.73 3.89
C LYS A 159 3.11 -11.34 2.43
N PRO A 160 2.76 -10.13 2.03
CA PRO A 160 2.91 -9.69 0.65
C PRO A 160 4.39 -9.53 0.28
N ARG A 161 4.71 -9.72 -1.00
CA ARG A 161 6.03 -9.41 -1.56
C ARG A 161 6.15 -7.91 -1.88
N ILE A 162 5.03 -7.29 -2.25
CA ILE A 162 4.94 -5.89 -2.64
C ILE A 162 3.78 -5.26 -1.87
N VAL A 163 4.03 -4.11 -1.23
CA VAL A 163 2.99 -3.29 -0.62
C VAL A 163 2.89 -1.95 -1.33
N LEU A 164 1.68 -1.61 -1.75
CA LEU A 164 1.32 -0.32 -2.28
C LEU A 164 0.78 0.54 -1.13
N LEU A 165 1.46 1.64 -0.83
CA LEU A 165 1.13 2.55 0.27
C LEU A 165 0.57 3.85 -0.29
N ASP A 166 -0.70 4.13 0.00
CA ASP A 166 -1.40 5.31 -0.49
C ASP A 166 -1.47 6.37 0.62
N GLU A 167 -0.60 7.36 0.56
CA GLU A 167 -0.43 8.46 1.53
C GLU A 167 -0.32 7.97 3.00
N PRO A 168 0.67 7.12 3.33
CA PRO A 168 0.82 6.58 4.67
C PRO A 168 1.05 7.65 5.74
N ALA A 169 1.61 8.81 5.39
CA ALA A 169 1.83 9.95 6.27
C ALA A 169 0.72 11.02 6.19
N GLY A 170 -0.29 10.83 5.33
CA GLY A 170 -1.37 11.80 5.17
C GLY A 170 -2.26 11.91 6.41
N GLY A 171 -2.55 13.15 6.86
CA GLY A 171 -3.50 13.42 7.94
C GLY A 171 -3.05 13.08 9.36
N ILE A 172 -1.76 12.80 9.57
CA ILE A 172 -1.17 12.55 10.90
C ILE A 172 -0.23 13.70 11.32
N SER A 173 0.06 13.79 12.61
CA SER A 173 0.96 14.84 13.15
C SER A 173 2.42 14.63 12.71
N HIS A 174 3.26 15.67 12.80
CA HIS A 174 4.68 15.57 12.45
C HIS A 174 5.42 14.49 13.24
N GLU A 175 5.13 14.33 14.53
CA GLU A 175 5.72 13.27 15.35
C GLU A 175 5.31 11.87 14.89
N GLU A 176 4.05 11.72 14.47
CA GLU A 176 3.52 10.47 13.93
C GLU A 176 4.09 10.17 12.54
N VAL A 177 4.40 11.19 11.72
CA VAL A 177 5.09 11.04 10.42
C VAL A 177 6.45 10.37 10.60
N ASP A 178 7.27 10.84 11.55
CA ASP A 178 8.57 10.24 11.86
C ASP A 178 8.43 8.82 12.41
N ALA A 179 7.44 8.59 13.25
CA ALA A 179 7.14 7.25 13.77
C ALA A 179 6.70 6.29 12.65
N MET A 180 5.92 6.77 11.68
CA MET A 180 5.51 5.99 10.50
C MET A 180 6.72 5.71 9.59
N ALA A 181 7.60 6.68 9.36
CA ALA A 181 8.82 6.49 8.58
C ALA A 181 9.72 5.40 9.20
N ARG A 182 9.92 5.44 10.52
CA ARG A 182 10.67 4.39 11.24
C ARG A 182 9.99 3.02 11.14
N LEU A 183 8.66 2.98 11.23
CA LEU A 183 7.90 1.73 11.08
C LEU A 183 8.05 1.15 9.68
N LEU A 184 7.91 1.95 8.63
CA LEU A 184 8.06 1.48 7.24
C LEU A 184 9.49 1.01 6.95
N ARG A 185 10.52 1.70 7.47
CA ARG A 185 11.90 1.18 7.39
C ARG A 185 12.05 -0.18 8.07
N ARG A 186 11.44 -0.38 9.25
CA ARG A 186 11.43 -1.69 9.93
C ARG A 186 10.71 -2.75 9.10
N VAL A 187 9.57 -2.43 8.49
CA VAL A 187 8.84 -3.33 7.59
C VAL A 187 9.75 -3.74 6.43
N HIS A 188 10.39 -2.77 5.78
CA HIS A 188 11.32 -3.01 4.68
C HIS A 188 12.49 -3.92 5.12
N THR A 189 13.21 -3.53 6.18
CA THR A 189 14.43 -4.25 6.62
C THR A 189 14.15 -5.64 7.20
N ASN A 190 13.09 -5.77 8.02
CA ASN A 190 12.84 -7.01 8.77
C ASN A 190 11.98 -8.01 8.00
N LEU A 191 11.11 -7.53 7.11
CA LEU A 191 10.19 -8.38 6.34
C LEU A 191 10.61 -8.52 4.86
N GLY A 192 11.61 -7.76 4.40
CA GLY A 192 12.08 -7.79 3.01
C GLY A 192 11.04 -7.36 1.97
N VAL A 193 10.05 -6.57 2.38
CA VAL A 193 8.92 -6.18 1.53
C VAL A 193 9.33 -5.07 0.59
N THR A 194 9.06 -5.25 -0.70
CA THR A 194 9.15 -4.19 -1.72
C THR A 194 8.02 -3.19 -1.52
N MET A 195 8.30 -1.90 -1.61
CA MET A 195 7.29 -0.87 -1.40
C MET A 195 7.18 0.07 -2.60
N LEU A 196 5.96 0.34 -3.02
CA LEU A 196 5.64 1.46 -3.89
C LEU A 196 4.69 2.37 -3.12
N LEU A 197 5.11 3.61 -2.86
CA LEU A 197 4.31 4.55 -2.07
C LEU A 197 3.94 5.79 -2.87
N VAL A 198 2.72 6.28 -2.70
CA VAL A 198 2.30 7.62 -3.13
C VAL A 198 2.35 8.52 -1.91
N GLU A 199 3.04 9.64 -2.04
CA GLU A 199 3.16 10.64 -0.97
C GLU A 199 3.36 12.05 -1.54
N HIS A 200 2.99 13.04 -0.75
CA HIS A 200 3.20 14.45 -1.04
C HIS A 200 4.07 15.13 0.04
N HIS A 201 4.36 14.45 1.13
CA HIS A 201 5.23 14.94 2.20
C HIS A 201 6.71 14.69 1.83
N MET A 202 7.37 15.70 1.24
CA MET A 202 8.72 15.54 0.65
C MET A 202 9.77 15.03 1.64
N ALA A 203 9.80 15.54 2.87
CA ALA A 203 10.78 15.09 3.87
C ALA A 203 10.63 13.59 4.19
N PHE A 204 9.39 13.10 4.23
CA PHE A 204 9.10 11.67 4.39
C PHE A 204 9.59 10.86 3.21
N VAL A 205 9.26 11.28 1.97
CA VAL A 205 9.70 10.63 0.73
C VAL A 205 11.23 10.53 0.67
N MET A 206 11.91 11.66 0.86
CA MET A 206 13.38 11.73 0.80
C MET A 206 14.05 10.88 1.89
N GLY A 207 13.35 10.69 3.02
CA GLY A 207 13.87 9.94 4.17
C GLY A 207 13.76 8.43 4.05
N ILE A 208 12.85 7.88 3.23
CA ILE A 208 12.58 6.44 3.21
C ILE A 208 12.74 5.78 1.84
N SER A 209 12.79 6.55 0.74
CA SER A 209 12.80 5.99 -0.61
C SER A 209 14.21 5.82 -1.15
N ASP A 210 14.44 4.71 -1.85
CA ASP A 210 15.66 4.46 -2.61
C ASP A 210 15.61 5.21 -3.95
N ARG A 211 14.42 5.29 -4.55
CA ARG A 211 14.17 5.93 -5.82
C ARG A 211 12.82 6.64 -5.84
N VAL A 212 12.75 7.71 -6.60
CA VAL A 212 11.55 8.53 -6.78
C VAL A 212 11.18 8.57 -8.24
N VAL A 213 9.91 8.33 -8.53
CA VAL A 213 9.28 8.50 -9.85
C VAL A 213 8.34 9.71 -9.78
N VAL A 214 8.46 10.64 -10.69
CA VAL A 214 7.62 11.84 -10.72
C VAL A 214 6.67 11.80 -11.89
N LEU A 215 5.38 11.97 -11.57
CA LEU A 215 4.33 12.13 -12.57
C LEU A 215 3.86 13.58 -12.62
N ASP A 216 3.55 14.03 -13.85
CA ASP A 216 2.84 15.26 -14.09
C ASP A 216 1.91 15.08 -15.29
N PHE A 217 0.65 15.53 -15.19
CA PHE A 217 -0.40 15.35 -16.21
C PHE A 217 -0.42 13.96 -16.87
N GLY A 218 -0.27 12.91 -16.06
CA GLY A 218 -0.29 11.53 -16.52
C GLY A 218 1.00 11.03 -17.19
N LYS A 219 2.08 11.80 -17.20
CA LYS A 219 3.38 11.45 -17.79
C LYS A 219 4.45 11.34 -16.72
N LYS A 220 5.41 10.43 -16.94
CA LYS A 220 6.64 10.41 -16.13
C LYS A 220 7.58 11.51 -16.61
N ILE A 221 7.85 12.49 -15.74
CA ILE A 221 8.74 13.64 -16.07
C ILE A 221 10.14 13.48 -15.48
N ALA A 222 10.30 12.68 -14.42
CA ALA A 222 11.59 12.38 -13.82
C ALA A 222 11.58 11.02 -13.11
N GLU A 223 12.78 10.44 -12.97
CA GLU A 223 13.04 9.22 -12.20
C GLU A 223 14.49 9.22 -11.77
N GLY A 224 14.80 8.92 -10.50
CA GLY A 224 16.16 8.89 -9.98
C GLY A 224 16.22 8.83 -8.47
N ALA A 225 17.44 8.96 -7.93
CA ALA A 225 17.64 9.06 -6.49
C ALA A 225 16.93 10.32 -5.92
N PRO A 226 16.46 10.28 -4.66
CA PRO A 226 15.75 11.41 -4.06
C PRO A 226 16.47 12.75 -4.22
N ALA A 227 17.79 12.78 -3.97
CA ALA A 227 18.61 13.99 -4.07
C ALA A 227 18.74 14.54 -5.50
N GLU A 228 18.65 13.69 -6.52
CA GLU A 228 18.69 14.09 -7.93
C GLU A 228 17.33 14.66 -8.36
N VAL A 229 16.25 13.98 -8.00
CA VAL A 229 14.89 14.41 -8.31
C VAL A 229 14.56 15.76 -7.69
N GLN A 230 15.03 16.02 -6.46
CA GLN A 230 14.82 17.29 -5.77
C GLN A 230 15.46 18.50 -6.52
N LYS A 231 16.52 18.26 -7.28
CA LYS A 231 17.23 19.29 -8.05
C LYS A 231 16.77 19.37 -9.51
N ASN A 232 15.90 18.47 -9.93
CA ASN A 232 15.45 18.40 -11.32
C ASN A 232 14.53 19.58 -11.65
N ARG A 233 14.92 20.35 -12.67
CA ARG A 233 14.20 21.56 -13.09
C ARG A 233 12.74 21.29 -13.48
N ALA A 234 12.46 20.23 -14.23
CA ALA A 234 11.11 19.86 -14.63
C ALA A 234 10.23 19.53 -13.42
N VAL A 235 10.80 18.90 -12.38
CA VAL A 235 10.10 18.60 -11.13
C VAL A 235 9.77 19.89 -10.38
N ILE A 236 10.74 20.80 -10.25
CA ILE A 236 10.55 22.09 -9.58
C ILE A 236 9.45 22.90 -10.29
N GLU A 237 9.51 22.98 -11.63
CA GLU A 237 8.51 23.69 -12.45
C GLU A 237 7.09 23.08 -12.30
N ALA A 238 6.97 21.75 -12.27
CA ALA A 238 5.69 21.06 -12.08
C ALA A 238 5.04 21.37 -10.72
N TYR A 239 5.82 21.55 -9.67
CA TYR A 239 5.30 21.91 -8.35
C TYR A 239 5.06 23.42 -8.19
N LEU A 240 5.86 24.28 -8.81
CA LEU A 240 5.70 25.73 -8.77
C LEU A 240 4.58 26.22 -9.71
N GLY A 241 4.38 25.58 -10.85
CA GLY A 241 3.33 25.90 -11.80
C GLY A 241 1.94 25.42 -11.42
N ALA A 242 1.82 24.61 -10.35
CA ALA A 242 0.56 24.09 -9.82
C ALA A 242 -0.01 24.95 -8.66
N ALA A 243 0.61 26.08 -8.34
CA ALA A 243 0.20 27.03 -7.28
C ALA A 243 -0.77 28.09 -7.81
#